data_971c518e60d2a535334c054ea367e88b
#
_entry.id   971c518e60d2a535334c054ea367e88b
#
_cell.length_a   1.000
_cell.length_b   1.000
_cell.length_c   1.000
_cell.angle_alpha   90.00
_cell.angle_beta   90.00
_cell.angle_gamma   90.00
#
_symmetry.space_group_name_H-M   'P 1'
#
loop_
_entity.id
_entity.type
_entity.pdbx_description
1 polymer ?
#
loop_
_entity_poly.entity_id
_entity_poly.type
_entity_poly.pdbx_seq_one_letter_code
_entity_poly.pdbx_strand_id
1 'polypeptide(L)'
;METLICIPMIFLSEMGAYAWHRWGSHTDVLPGAKRTHDIHHAIVDDKAEGDFMYVILLLFLYFNILLILYLYTYITALMFFSMYFPVILIFFWNFYVHTAYHIENHWLNRYEWFRNDKRIHMHHHTDPTKNFGIATHYTDLLLDTFSSAFPVNSISNV
;
A
#
# COMPACT_ATOMS: atom_id res chain seq x y z
N MET A 1 19.33 -19.21 -8.95
CA MET A 1 18.07 -18.85 -9.62
C MET A 1 16.93 -18.58 -8.65
N GLU A 2 16.82 -19.31 -7.56
CA GLU A 2 15.70 -19.17 -6.58
C GLU A 2 15.63 -17.78 -5.90
N THR A 3 16.77 -17.13 -5.65
CA THR A 3 16.84 -15.77 -5.09
C THR A 3 16.33 -14.69 -6.03
N LEU A 4 16.29 -14.93 -7.35
CA LEU A 4 15.74 -13.98 -8.32
C LEU A 4 14.22 -13.83 -8.21
N ILE A 5 13.56 -14.73 -7.49
CA ILE A 5 12.11 -14.64 -7.21
C ILE A 5 11.78 -13.40 -6.37
N CYS A 6 12.72 -12.88 -5.56
CA CYS A 6 12.49 -11.67 -4.77
C CYS A 6 12.09 -10.47 -5.63
N ILE A 7 12.67 -10.31 -6.83
CA ILE A 7 12.41 -9.13 -7.69
C ILE A 7 10.94 -9.10 -8.16
N PRO A 8 10.41 -10.14 -8.82
CA PRO A 8 8.99 -10.14 -9.18
C PRO A 8 8.07 -10.06 -7.96
N MET A 9 8.48 -10.62 -6.81
CA MET A 9 7.67 -10.54 -5.59
C MET A 9 7.51 -9.11 -5.06
N ILE A 10 8.54 -8.25 -5.21
CA ILE A 10 8.43 -6.82 -4.88
C ILE A 10 7.32 -6.16 -5.73
N PHE A 11 7.37 -6.35 -7.05
CA PHE A 11 6.36 -5.78 -7.96
C PHE A 11 4.96 -6.33 -7.68
N LEU A 12 4.83 -7.63 -7.47
CA LEU A 12 3.54 -8.26 -7.16
C LEU A 12 2.98 -7.78 -5.82
N SER A 13 3.84 -7.53 -4.83
CA SER A 13 3.43 -7.01 -3.52
C SER A 13 2.87 -5.59 -3.63
N GLU A 14 3.50 -4.72 -4.42
CA GLU A 14 3.00 -3.37 -4.68
C GLU A 14 1.68 -3.40 -5.46
N MET A 15 1.57 -4.26 -6.47
CA MET A 15 0.29 -4.48 -7.18
C MET A 15 -0.79 -5.00 -6.22
N GLY A 16 -0.41 -5.87 -5.28
CA GLY A 16 -1.30 -6.37 -4.23
C GLY A 16 -1.76 -5.25 -3.28
N ALA A 17 -0.85 -4.37 -2.86
CA ALA A 17 -1.16 -3.20 -2.04
C ALA A 17 -2.12 -2.24 -2.76
N TYR A 18 -1.85 -1.97 -4.04
CA TYR A 18 -2.75 -1.20 -4.90
C TYR A 18 -4.14 -1.86 -5.01
N ALA A 19 -4.18 -3.16 -5.29
CA ALA A 19 -5.43 -3.92 -5.44
C ALA A 19 -6.24 -3.91 -4.12
N TRP A 20 -5.57 -4.08 -2.99
CA TRP A 20 -6.17 -3.94 -1.68
C TRP A 20 -6.77 -2.55 -1.49
N HIS A 21 -5.99 -1.49 -1.72
CA HIS A 21 -6.44 -0.12 -1.54
C HIS A 21 -7.66 0.18 -2.44
N ARG A 22 -7.56 -0.13 -3.74
CA ARG A 22 -8.62 0.15 -4.72
C ARG A 22 -9.89 -0.66 -4.49
N TRP A 23 -9.77 -1.98 -4.31
CA TRP A 23 -10.93 -2.88 -4.27
C TRP A 23 -11.29 -3.37 -2.88
N GLY A 24 -10.35 -3.50 -1.98
CA GLY A 24 -10.61 -3.88 -0.59
C GLY A 24 -11.14 -2.72 0.25
N SER A 25 -10.52 -1.53 0.11
CA SER A 25 -10.81 -0.38 0.95
C SER A 25 -11.82 0.59 0.34
N HIS A 26 -11.93 0.71 -1.00
CA HIS A 26 -12.84 1.65 -1.66
C HIS A 26 -14.14 1.02 -2.21
N THR A 27 -14.33 -0.30 -2.12
CA THR A 27 -15.55 -0.95 -2.61
C THR A 27 -16.28 -1.72 -1.51
N ASP A 28 -17.52 -2.10 -1.77
CA ASP A 28 -18.32 -2.87 -0.82
C ASP A 28 -17.97 -4.37 -0.76
N VAL A 29 -16.87 -4.80 -1.38
CA VAL A 29 -16.37 -6.19 -1.32
C VAL A 29 -16.03 -6.58 0.13
N LEU A 30 -15.44 -5.64 0.91
CA LEU A 30 -15.16 -5.80 2.33
C LEU A 30 -15.73 -4.60 3.11
N PRO A 31 -17.02 -4.62 3.50
CA PRO A 31 -17.68 -3.46 4.09
C PRO A 31 -17.00 -2.91 5.35
N GLY A 32 -16.34 -3.79 6.12
CA GLY A 32 -15.59 -3.38 7.31
C GLY A 32 -14.33 -2.58 6.96
N ALA A 33 -13.55 -3.02 5.97
CA ALA A 33 -12.37 -2.30 5.50
C ALA A 33 -12.77 -0.97 4.86
N LYS A 34 -13.81 -0.97 4.01
CA LYS A 34 -14.33 0.25 3.42
C LYS A 34 -14.75 1.27 4.49
N ARG A 35 -15.50 0.85 5.49
CA ARG A 35 -15.95 1.78 6.55
C ARG A 35 -14.78 2.43 7.29
N THR A 36 -13.76 1.69 7.63
CA THR A 36 -12.57 2.26 8.31
C THR A 36 -11.81 3.20 7.39
N HIS A 37 -11.74 2.87 6.11
CA HIS A 37 -11.10 3.69 5.10
C HIS A 37 -11.87 4.98 4.77
N ASP A 38 -13.22 4.91 4.71
CA ASP A 38 -14.06 6.10 4.56
C ASP A 38 -13.88 7.08 5.75
N ILE A 39 -13.70 6.56 6.98
CA ILE A 39 -13.38 7.40 8.16
C ILE A 39 -12.00 8.04 7.98
N HIS A 40 -11.00 7.28 7.53
CA HIS A 40 -9.66 7.79 7.25
C HIS A 40 -9.68 8.92 6.20
N HIS A 41 -10.48 8.80 5.14
CA HIS A 41 -10.67 9.88 4.16
C HIS A 41 -11.39 11.11 4.73
N ALA A 42 -12.31 10.91 5.67
CA ALA A 42 -13.07 12.01 6.28
C ALA A 42 -12.23 12.79 7.30
N ILE A 43 -11.27 12.13 7.97
CA ILE A 43 -10.41 12.72 9.00
C ILE A 43 -8.96 12.64 8.50
N VAL A 44 -8.52 13.70 7.80
CA VAL A 44 -7.21 13.73 7.12
C VAL A 44 -6.02 13.45 8.05
N ASP A 45 -6.16 13.74 9.35
CA ASP A 45 -5.13 13.51 10.37
C ASP A 45 -5.23 12.11 11.02
N ASP A 46 -6.20 11.29 10.61
CA ASP A 46 -6.33 9.95 11.15
C ASP A 46 -5.25 9.03 10.56
N LYS A 47 -4.47 8.46 11.45
CA LYS A 47 -3.49 7.44 11.09
C LYS A 47 -4.25 6.21 10.61
N ALA A 48 -3.93 5.71 9.44
CA ALA A 48 -4.59 4.59 8.74
C ALA A 48 -4.62 3.27 9.54
N GLU A 49 -5.10 3.29 10.79
CA GLU A 49 -5.07 2.14 11.70
C GLU A 49 -6.13 1.09 11.36
N GLY A 50 -7.23 1.49 10.73
CA GLY A 50 -8.38 0.60 10.52
C GLY A 50 -8.13 -0.55 9.55
N ASP A 51 -7.37 -0.32 8.50
CA ASP A 51 -7.09 -1.34 7.47
C ASP A 51 -5.99 -2.33 7.87
N PHE A 52 -5.18 -1.98 8.88
CA PHE A 52 -4.04 -2.75 9.34
C PHE A 52 -4.41 -4.20 9.72
N MET A 53 -5.51 -4.39 10.45
CA MET A 53 -5.95 -5.72 10.89
C MET A 53 -6.31 -6.65 9.73
N TYR A 54 -6.96 -6.13 8.68
CA TYR A 54 -7.30 -6.92 7.51
C TYR A 54 -6.06 -7.36 6.74
N VAL A 55 -5.08 -6.47 6.61
CA VAL A 55 -3.83 -6.79 5.92
C VAL A 55 -2.99 -7.78 6.72
N ILE A 56 -2.95 -7.68 8.05
CA ILE A 56 -2.31 -8.70 8.91
C ILE A 56 -2.94 -10.08 8.71
N LEU A 57 -4.27 -10.15 8.61
CA LEU A 57 -4.98 -11.40 8.34
C LEU A 57 -4.58 -12.00 6.97
N LEU A 58 -4.48 -11.16 5.94
CA LEU A 58 -4.03 -11.59 4.61
C LEU A 58 -2.58 -12.09 4.62
N LEU A 59 -1.68 -11.38 5.33
CA LEU A 59 -0.29 -11.80 5.50
C LEU A 59 -0.19 -13.13 6.24
N PHE A 60 -1.01 -13.33 7.26
CA PHE A 60 -1.09 -14.60 7.99
C PHE A 60 -1.58 -15.74 7.09
N LEU A 61 -2.61 -15.50 6.30
CA LEU A 61 -3.11 -16.49 5.32
C LEU A 61 -2.03 -16.83 4.28
N TYR A 62 -1.37 -15.82 3.73
CA TYR A 62 -0.27 -16.00 2.77
C TYR A 62 0.88 -16.81 3.37
N PHE A 63 1.31 -16.49 4.61
CA PHE A 63 2.31 -17.28 5.33
C PHE A 63 1.92 -18.76 5.43
N ASN A 64 0.66 -19.06 5.84
CA ASN A 64 0.19 -20.43 5.99
C ASN A 64 0.16 -21.18 4.65
N ILE A 65 -0.21 -20.52 3.55
CA ILE A 65 -0.17 -21.14 2.21
C ILE A 65 1.28 -21.51 1.86
N LEU A 66 2.23 -20.60 2.03
CA LEU A 66 3.65 -20.88 1.75
C LEU A 66 4.19 -21.99 2.67
N LEU A 67 3.80 -22.00 3.95
CA LEU A 67 4.22 -23.03 4.90
C LEU A 67 3.70 -24.41 4.48
N ILE A 68 2.45 -24.51 4.04
CA ILE A 68 1.88 -25.75 3.51
C ILE A 68 2.67 -26.20 2.29
N LEU A 69 2.94 -25.33 1.33
CA LEU A 69 3.73 -25.66 0.14
C LEU A 69 5.14 -26.12 0.50
N TYR A 70 5.77 -25.51 1.50
CA TYR A 70 7.08 -25.93 2.00
C TYR A 70 7.02 -27.30 2.67
N LEU A 71 6.06 -27.52 3.58
CA LEU A 71 5.92 -28.80 4.30
C LEU A 71 5.61 -29.97 3.37
N TYR A 72 4.87 -29.75 2.28
CA TYR A 72 4.62 -30.77 1.25
C TYR A 72 5.73 -30.84 0.18
N THR A 73 6.87 -30.18 0.40
CA THR A 73 8.06 -30.19 -0.47
C THR A 73 7.85 -29.62 -1.89
N TYR A 74 6.81 -28.81 -2.12
CA TYR A 74 6.59 -28.14 -3.40
C TYR A 74 7.54 -26.96 -3.60
N ILE A 75 8.02 -26.35 -2.51
CA ILE A 75 9.00 -25.27 -2.54
C ILE A 75 10.12 -25.53 -1.55
N THR A 76 11.33 -25.02 -1.85
CA THR A 76 12.47 -25.07 -0.94
C THR A 76 12.36 -24.00 0.15
N ALA A 77 13.15 -24.12 1.23
CA ALA A 77 13.23 -23.09 2.27
C ALA A 77 13.68 -21.75 1.66
N LEU A 78 14.63 -21.76 0.72
CA LEU A 78 15.09 -20.55 0.05
C LEU A 78 13.97 -19.89 -0.77
N MET A 79 13.18 -20.65 -1.49
CA MET A 79 12.00 -20.14 -2.20
C MET A 79 10.96 -19.57 -1.22
N PHE A 80 10.68 -20.28 -0.13
CA PHE A 80 9.77 -19.78 0.92
C PHE A 80 10.17 -18.39 1.41
N PHE A 81 11.42 -18.22 1.83
CA PHE A 81 11.90 -16.93 2.31
C PHE A 81 11.98 -15.87 1.20
N SER A 82 12.36 -16.26 -0.03
CA SER A 82 12.42 -15.36 -1.17
C SER A 82 11.04 -14.84 -1.60
N MET A 83 9.97 -15.57 -1.33
CA MET A 83 8.59 -15.16 -1.60
C MET A 83 8.00 -14.37 -0.43
N TYR A 84 8.29 -14.75 0.81
CA TYR A 84 7.66 -14.17 1.99
C TYR A 84 8.27 -12.82 2.40
N PHE A 85 9.61 -12.72 2.41
CA PHE A 85 10.32 -11.54 2.91
C PHE A 85 10.00 -10.24 2.16
N PRO A 86 10.00 -10.23 0.81
CA PRO A 86 9.64 -9.02 0.05
C PRO A 86 8.23 -8.53 0.35
N VAL A 87 7.25 -9.45 0.50
CA VAL A 87 5.85 -9.10 0.80
C VAL A 87 5.76 -8.39 2.15
N ILE A 88 6.43 -8.92 3.18
CA ILE A 88 6.47 -8.32 4.51
C ILE A 88 7.13 -6.94 4.48
N LEU A 89 8.28 -6.81 3.81
CA LEU A 89 9.00 -5.54 3.73
C LEU A 89 8.18 -4.46 3.03
N ILE A 90 7.57 -4.80 1.89
CA ILE A 90 6.73 -3.87 1.13
C ILE A 90 5.49 -3.47 1.93
N PHE A 91 4.85 -4.42 2.63
CA PHE A 91 3.72 -4.12 3.49
C PHE A 91 4.09 -3.10 4.58
N PHE A 92 5.16 -3.36 5.35
CA PHE A 92 5.56 -2.44 6.42
C PHE A 92 6.03 -1.09 5.86
N TRP A 93 6.67 -1.08 4.68
CA TRP A 93 7.07 0.15 4.02
C TRP A 93 5.86 0.99 3.59
N ASN A 94 4.89 0.38 2.91
CA ASN A 94 3.64 1.07 2.51
C ASN A 94 2.89 1.61 3.73
N PHE A 95 2.74 0.80 4.78
CA PHE A 95 2.10 1.22 6.03
C PHE A 95 2.84 2.41 6.67
N TYR A 96 4.16 2.34 6.75
CA TYR A 96 4.98 3.39 7.34
C TYR A 96 4.88 4.70 6.57
N VAL A 97 5.05 4.67 5.25
CA VAL A 97 4.99 5.91 4.45
C VAL A 97 3.57 6.47 4.40
N HIS A 98 2.54 5.63 4.32
CA HIS A 98 1.15 6.06 4.38
C HIS A 98 0.86 6.82 5.69
N THR A 99 1.22 6.24 6.84
CA THR A 99 1.09 6.91 8.13
C THR A 99 1.89 8.22 8.16
N ALA A 100 3.11 8.22 7.61
CA ALA A 100 3.97 9.40 7.58
C ALA A 100 3.41 10.53 6.70
N TYR A 101 2.62 10.23 5.65
CA TYR A 101 1.94 11.24 4.83
C TYR A 101 0.93 12.06 5.64
N HIS A 102 0.30 11.50 6.66
CA HIS A 102 -0.66 12.17 7.52
C HIS A 102 0.00 12.96 8.68
N ILE A 103 1.30 12.84 8.87
CA ILE A 103 2.04 13.61 9.89
C ILE A 103 2.61 14.88 9.27
N GLU A 104 2.18 16.06 9.77
CA GLU A 104 2.59 17.36 9.23
C GLU A 104 4.12 17.55 9.27
N ASN A 105 4.74 17.36 10.44
CA ASN A 105 6.17 17.59 10.66
C ASN A 105 6.99 16.30 10.67
N HIS A 106 6.66 15.33 9.80
CA HIS A 106 7.42 14.09 9.72
C HIS A 106 8.84 14.34 9.16
N TRP A 107 9.84 13.65 9.70
CA TRP A 107 11.24 13.82 9.31
C TRP A 107 11.53 13.53 7.82
N LEU A 108 10.72 12.71 7.17
CA LEU A 108 10.79 12.43 5.73
C LEU A 108 10.43 13.64 4.87
N ASN A 109 9.74 14.67 5.39
CA ASN A 109 9.41 15.90 4.65
C ASN A 109 10.64 16.65 4.16
N ARG A 110 11.83 16.38 4.69
CA ARG A 110 13.11 16.93 4.18
C ARG A 110 13.46 16.43 2.78
N TYR A 111 12.92 15.28 2.35
CA TYR A 111 13.20 14.68 1.05
C TYR A 111 12.15 15.08 0.02
N GLU A 112 12.59 15.46 -1.19
CA GLU A 112 11.69 15.91 -2.24
C GLU A 112 10.78 14.78 -2.75
N TRP A 113 11.33 13.56 -2.93
CA TRP A 113 10.53 12.40 -3.33
C TRP A 113 9.36 12.19 -2.39
N PHE A 114 9.58 12.24 -1.08
CA PHE A 114 8.53 12.02 -0.09
C PHE A 114 7.45 13.13 -0.13
N ARG A 115 7.86 14.40 -0.29
CA ARG A 115 6.90 15.52 -0.42
C ARG A 115 6.05 15.37 -1.69
N ASN A 116 6.64 14.86 -2.78
CA ASN A 116 5.92 14.61 -4.02
C ASN A 116 4.90 13.48 -3.83
N ASP A 117 5.31 12.35 -3.26
CA ASP A 117 4.41 11.22 -3.02
C ASP A 117 3.31 11.57 -2.01
N LYS A 118 3.65 12.32 -0.94
CA LYS A 118 2.66 12.87 0.00
C LYS A 118 1.61 13.70 -0.72
N ARG A 119 2.00 14.59 -1.64
CA ARG A 119 1.04 15.40 -2.43
C ARG A 119 0.14 14.52 -3.29
N ILE A 120 0.69 13.52 -3.95
CA ILE A 120 -0.08 12.58 -4.78
C ILE A 120 -1.08 11.81 -3.91
N HIS A 121 -0.68 11.36 -2.72
CA HIS A 121 -1.56 10.72 -1.75
C HIS A 121 -2.65 11.67 -1.24
N MET A 122 -2.32 12.92 -0.90
CA MET A 122 -3.32 13.91 -0.49
C MET A 122 -4.30 14.26 -1.63
N HIS A 123 -3.87 14.16 -2.89
CA HIS A 123 -4.79 14.26 -4.02
C HIS A 123 -5.78 13.09 -4.04
N HIS A 124 -5.34 11.87 -3.71
CA HIS A 124 -6.22 10.72 -3.56
C HIS A 124 -7.34 10.98 -2.51
N HIS A 125 -7.03 11.64 -1.39
CA HIS A 125 -8.04 12.04 -0.39
C HIS A 125 -9.08 13.03 -0.93
N THR A 126 -8.76 13.80 -1.97
CA THR A 126 -9.70 14.73 -2.63
C THR A 126 -10.40 14.11 -3.84
N ASP A 127 -9.76 13.19 -4.52
CA ASP A 127 -10.30 12.39 -5.62
C ASP A 127 -10.00 10.89 -5.39
N PRO A 128 -10.88 10.17 -4.67
CA PRO A 128 -10.66 8.78 -4.32
C PRO A 128 -10.78 7.81 -5.51
N THR A 129 -10.91 8.31 -6.73
CA THR A 129 -10.89 7.53 -7.97
C THR A 129 -9.49 7.44 -8.60
N LYS A 130 -8.52 8.17 -8.05
CA LYS A 130 -7.14 8.29 -8.55
C LYS A 130 -6.11 7.93 -7.48
N ASN A 131 -4.88 7.61 -7.92
CA ASN A 131 -3.68 7.48 -7.08
C ASN A 131 -3.84 6.48 -5.92
N PHE A 132 -4.22 5.25 -6.23
CA PHE A 132 -4.37 4.19 -5.22
C PHE A 132 -3.01 3.62 -4.73
N GLY A 133 -1.92 3.83 -5.49
CA GLY A 133 -0.56 3.47 -5.05
C GLY A 133 -0.10 4.33 -3.88
N ILE A 134 0.55 3.71 -2.88
CA ILE A 134 1.03 4.40 -1.68
C ILE A 134 2.51 4.74 -1.82
N ALA A 135 3.39 3.74 -1.86
CA ALA A 135 4.83 3.95 -1.96
C ALA A 135 5.34 3.99 -3.40
N THR A 136 4.54 3.51 -4.35
CA THR A 136 4.87 3.56 -5.78
C THR A 136 3.60 3.79 -6.61
N HIS A 137 3.75 4.40 -7.78
CA HIS A 137 2.61 4.74 -8.66
C HIS A 137 2.62 3.98 -9.99
N TYR A 138 3.47 2.94 -10.16
CA TYR A 138 3.55 2.23 -11.43
C TYR A 138 2.25 1.46 -11.76
N THR A 139 1.53 0.97 -10.75
CA THR A 139 0.24 0.29 -10.96
C THR A 139 -0.84 1.31 -11.35
N ASP A 140 -0.81 2.52 -10.78
CA ASP A 140 -1.69 3.61 -11.21
C ASP A 140 -1.44 3.99 -12.68
N LEU A 141 -0.17 4.06 -13.10
CA LEU A 141 0.20 4.31 -14.48
C LEU A 141 -0.28 3.19 -15.43
N LEU A 142 -0.15 1.93 -15.01
CA LEU A 142 -0.59 0.77 -15.81
C LEU A 142 -2.11 0.71 -15.96
N LEU A 143 -2.87 1.15 -14.96
CA LEU A 143 -4.33 1.04 -14.91
C LEU A 143 -5.04 2.38 -15.13
N ASP A 144 -4.33 3.40 -15.62
CA ASP A 144 -4.84 4.74 -15.95
C ASP A 144 -5.56 5.44 -14.78
N THR A 145 -5.07 5.20 -13.57
CA THR A 145 -5.57 5.85 -12.35
C THR A 145 -4.61 6.90 -11.80
N PHE A 146 -3.44 7.09 -12.41
CA PHE A 146 -2.50 8.13 -12.00
C PHE A 146 -2.99 9.53 -12.37
N SER A 147 -2.89 10.46 -11.43
CA SER A 147 -3.14 11.88 -11.65
C SER A 147 -2.11 12.71 -10.90
N SER A 148 -1.40 13.56 -11.64
CA SER A 148 -0.53 14.60 -11.09
C SER A 148 -1.22 15.97 -10.98
N ALA A 149 -2.48 16.06 -11.44
CA ALA A 149 -3.26 17.30 -11.41
C ALA A 149 -3.66 17.63 -9.97
N PHE A 150 -3.03 18.62 -9.39
CA PHE A 150 -3.45 19.21 -8.12
C PHE A 150 -4.46 20.31 -8.42
N PRO A 151 -5.60 20.38 -7.73
CA PRO A 151 -6.45 21.54 -7.81
C PRO A 151 -5.65 22.76 -7.33
N VAL A 152 -5.52 23.75 -8.21
CA VAL A 152 -4.68 24.97 -8.03
C VAL A 152 -5.00 25.73 -6.73
N ASN A 153 -6.15 25.47 -6.12
CA ASN A 153 -6.65 26.19 -4.95
C ASN A 153 -6.31 25.55 -3.58
N SER A 154 -5.60 24.43 -3.54
CA SER A 154 -5.29 23.74 -2.27
C SER A 154 -3.88 24.04 -1.73
N ILE A 155 -3.09 24.88 -2.41
CA ILE A 155 -1.67 25.13 -2.06
C ILE A 155 -1.50 26.24 -1.00
N SER A 156 -2.56 26.87 -0.52
CA SER A 156 -2.43 28.01 0.41
C SER A 156 -2.25 27.65 1.89
N ASN A 157 -2.27 26.37 2.28
CA ASN A 157 -2.20 25.96 3.70
C ASN A 157 -1.45 24.64 3.92
N VAL A 158 -0.32 24.39 3.25
CA VAL A 158 0.55 23.26 3.61
C VAL A 158 1.96 23.73 3.91
#